data_a0b2740f1c7d0a910d4d2adbea6f9f8f
#
_entry.id   a0b2740f1c7d0a910d4d2adbea6f9f8f
#
_cell.length_a   1.000
_cell.length_b   1.000
_cell.length_c   1.000
_cell.angle_alpha   90.00
_cell.angle_beta   90.00
_cell.angle_gamma   90.00
#
_symmetry.space_group_name_H-M   'P 1'
#
loop_
_entity.id
_entity.type
_entity.pdbx_description
1 polymer ?
#
loop_
_entity_poly.entity_id
_entity_poly.type
_entity_poly.pdbx_seq_one_letter_code
_entity_poly.pdbx_strand_id
1 'polypeptide(L)'
;MTYVISDIHGEYDKYIAMLQKINFKDRDTLYVLGDVVDRGERPVDILQDMMVRPNVYPIIGNHELMALELLKTLSVEITAKNYASHIDSKLMDSLMQWQFNGGETTIKQFQKLPSDEREYVLEYLEEFVPYELVKVGARKFLLVHSGLGNFSEDKELDDYTLEELTYIRPDFDKKYFEDENFFVVSGHTPTLAISGKPEIYKSKNNICIDCGAAFDGKLACLCLDTMEEFYI
;
A
#
# COMPACT_ATOMS: atom_id res chain seq x y z
N MET A 1 -15.30 13.73 -4.36
CA MET A 1 -15.09 12.46 -5.07
C MET A 1 -14.23 11.57 -4.19
N THR A 2 -14.33 10.26 -4.35
CA THR A 2 -13.54 9.24 -3.63
C THR A 2 -12.63 8.52 -4.62
N TYR A 3 -11.35 8.59 -4.39
CA TYR A 3 -10.32 8.03 -5.26
C TYR A 3 -9.54 6.92 -4.56
N VAL A 4 -8.98 6.01 -5.33
CA VAL A 4 -8.13 4.92 -4.83
C VAL A 4 -6.89 4.80 -5.71
N ILE A 5 -5.71 4.73 -5.11
CA ILE A 5 -4.41 4.42 -5.75
C ILE A 5 -3.71 3.31 -4.97
N SER A 6 -2.71 2.67 -5.55
CA SER A 6 -1.95 1.58 -4.93
C SER A 6 -0.53 1.51 -5.47
N ASP A 7 0.35 0.85 -4.73
CA ASP A 7 1.69 0.42 -5.19
C ASP A 7 2.50 1.57 -5.81
N ILE A 8 2.59 2.68 -5.06
CA ILE A 8 3.29 3.89 -5.51
C ILE A 8 4.80 3.67 -5.50
N HIS A 9 5.30 2.92 -4.51
CA HIS A 9 6.68 2.50 -4.39
C HIS A 9 7.71 3.61 -4.64
N GLY A 10 7.63 4.69 -3.86
CA GLY A 10 8.61 5.77 -3.93
C GLY A 10 8.58 6.62 -5.20
N GLU A 11 7.65 6.41 -6.11
CA GLU A 11 7.44 7.18 -7.34
C GLU A 11 6.72 8.51 -7.05
N TYR A 12 7.35 9.38 -6.26
CA TYR A 12 6.78 10.64 -5.77
C TYR A 12 6.27 11.54 -6.91
N ASP A 13 7.03 11.66 -7.99
CA ASP A 13 6.64 12.53 -9.10
C ASP A 13 5.38 12.01 -9.81
N LYS A 14 5.22 10.68 -9.94
CA LYS A 14 3.98 10.07 -10.44
C LYS A 14 2.81 10.30 -9.48
N TYR A 15 3.05 10.19 -8.17
CA TYR A 15 2.03 10.48 -7.14
C TYR A 15 1.53 11.92 -7.23
N ILE A 16 2.43 12.90 -7.27
CA ILE A 16 2.07 14.32 -7.39
C ILE A 16 1.37 14.60 -8.74
N ALA A 17 1.87 14.02 -9.83
CA ALA A 17 1.23 14.16 -11.15
C ALA A 17 -0.18 13.57 -11.16
N MET A 18 -0.42 12.44 -10.44
CA MET A 18 -1.75 11.86 -10.30
C MET A 18 -2.68 12.80 -9.54
N LEU A 19 -2.27 13.36 -8.40
CA LEU A 19 -3.07 14.33 -7.65
C LEU A 19 -3.46 15.55 -8.49
N GLN A 20 -2.53 16.03 -9.31
CA GLN A 20 -2.79 17.13 -10.26
C GLN A 20 -3.79 16.71 -11.34
N LYS A 21 -3.61 15.52 -11.93
CA LYS A 21 -4.46 15.01 -13.01
C LYS A 21 -5.92 14.86 -12.59
N ILE A 22 -6.17 14.33 -11.39
CA ILE A 22 -7.53 14.19 -10.84
C ILE A 22 -8.04 15.50 -10.22
N ASN A 23 -7.21 16.56 -10.20
CA ASN A 23 -7.51 17.85 -9.57
C ASN A 23 -7.98 17.66 -8.11
N PHE A 24 -7.23 16.85 -7.35
CA PHE A 24 -7.53 16.47 -5.97
C PHE A 24 -7.65 17.70 -5.06
N LYS A 25 -8.68 17.75 -4.23
CA LYS A 25 -9.03 18.90 -3.37
C LYS A 25 -9.38 18.43 -1.96
N ASP A 26 -9.41 19.36 -1.01
CA ASP A 26 -9.73 19.11 0.41
C ASP A 26 -11.07 18.40 0.64
N ARG A 27 -12.03 18.55 -0.28
CA ARG A 27 -13.35 17.90 -0.23
C ARG A 27 -13.38 16.48 -0.80
N ASP A 28 -12.32 16.07 -1.45
CA ASP A 28 -12.18 14.74 -2.03
C ASP A 28 -11.53 13.81 -1.01
N THR A 29 -11.69 12.52 -1.17
CA THR A 29 -11.05 11.48 -0.34
C THR A 29 -10.15 10.64 -1.22
N LEU A 30 -8.95 10.34 -0.76
CA LEU A 30 -8.02 9.42 -1.40
C LEU A 30 -7.69 8.28 -0.46
N TYR A 31 -7.91 7.06 -0.90
CA TYR A 31 -7.39 5.84 -0.26
C TYR A 31 -6.14 5.37 -0.97
N VAL A 32 -5.11 5.01 -0.21
CA VAL A 32 -3.85 4.46 -0.72
C VAL A 32 -3.73 3.03 -0.23
N LEU A 33 -3.80 2.06 -1.14
CA LEU A 33 -3.86 0.64 -0.80
C LEU A 33 -2.48 0.02 -0.56
N GLY A 34 -1.63 0.70 0.20
CA GLY A 34 -0.31 0.21 0.57
C GLY A 34 0.75 0.26 -0.52
N ASP A 35 1.90 -0.28 -0.17
CA ASP A 35 3.11 -0.29 -0.98
C ASP A 35 3.50 1.13 -1.47
N VAL A 36 3.51 2.06 -0.51
CA VAL A 36 3.96 3.45 -0.68
C VAL A 36 5.48 3.51 -0.71
N VAL A 37 6.10 2.70 0.17
CA VAL A 37 7.55 2.69 0.39
C VAL A 37 8.29 1.76 -0.58
N ASP A 38 9.63 1.85 -0.56
CA ASP A 38 10.58 1.03 -1.30
C ASP A 38 10.64 1.30 -2.82
N ARG A 39 11.65 0.74 -3.45
CA ARG A 39 11.94 0.72 -4.91
C ARG A 39 12.29 2.09 -5.49
N GLY A 40 11.32 2.97 -5.67
CA GLY A 40 11.53 4.31 -6.22
C GLY A 40 12.38 5.23 -5.34
N GLU A 41 12.69 6.40 -5.86
CA GLU A 41 13.72 7.26 -5.26
C GLU A 41 13.26 8.03 -4.01
N ARG A 42 11.93 8.24 -3.85
CA ARG A 42 11.41 9.22 -2.87
C ARG A 42 10.26 8.68 -1.99
N PRO A 43 10.41 7.48 -1.36
CA PRO A 43 9.34 6.88 -0.56
C PRO A 43 8.96 7.69 0.68
N VAL A 44 9.93 8.25 1.40
CA VAL A 44 9.66 9.04 2.62
C VAL A 44 8.99 10.36 2.30
N ASP A 45 9.32 10.99 1.16
CA ASP A 45 8.65 12.22 0.73
C ASP A 45 7.14 11.99 0.48
N ILE A 46 6.75 10.80 -0.02
CA ILE A 46 5.34 10.43 -0.17
C ILE A 46 4.67 10.30 1.20
N LEU A 47 5.29 9.60 2.16
CA LEU A 47 4.76 9.49 3.51
C LEU A 47 4.57 10.87 4.14
N GLN A 48 5.57 11.76 4.06
CA GLN A 48 5.49 13.12 4.59
C GLN A 48 4.38 13.96 3.92
N ASP A 49 4.18 13.81 2.61
CA ASP A 49 3.07 14.48 1.91
C ASP A 49 1.71 13.92 2.35
N MET A 50 1.59 12.61 2.53
CA MET A 50 0.36 11.98 3.01
C MET A 50 0.03 12.39 4.45
N MET A 51 1.01 12.45 5.35
CA MET A 51 0.85 12.86 6.76
C MET A 51 0.20 14.23 6.93
N VAL A 52 0.46 15.17 6.02
CA VAL A 52 -0.09 16.53 6.10
C VAL A 52 -1.45 16.68 5.41
N ARG A 53 -1.98 15.61 4.80
CA ARG A 53 -3.27 15.61 4.10
C ARG A 53 -4.33 14.87 4.92
N PRO A 54 -5.26 15.56 5.59
CA PRO A 54 -6.25 14.91 6.45
C PRO A 54 -7.31 14.10 5.70
N ASN A 55 -7.31 14.16 4.38
CA ASN A 55 -8.25 13.47 3.49
C ASN A 55 -7.58 12.36 2.65
N VAL A 56 -6.38 11.93 3.07
CA VAL A 56 -5.67 10.76 2.52
C VAL A 56 -5.62 9.67 3.58
N TYR A 57 -6.14 8.50 3.26
CA TYR A 57 -6.29 7.36 4.18
C TYR A 57 -5.46 6.18 3.72
N PRO A 58 -4.42 5.81 4.46
CA PRO A 58 -3.53 4.70 4.10
C PRO A 58 -4.10 3.35 4.55
N ILE A 59 -3.94 2.35 3.68
CA ILE A 59 -4.14 0.94 3.98
C ILE A 59 -2.76 0.28 3.96
N ILE A 60 -2.51 -0.66 4.87
CA ILE A 60 -1.19 -1.27 5.03
C ILE A 60 -0.89 -2.25 3.89
N GLY A 61 0.29 -2.13 3.29
CA GLY A 61 0.84 -3.11 2.36
C GLY A 61 1.93 -3.97 3.01
N ASN A 62 2.40 -4.99 2.32
CA ASN A 62 3.47 -5.84 2.83
C ASN A 62 4.80 -5.07 2.94
N HIS A 63 5.04 -4.08 2.11
CA HIS A 63 6.23 -3.23 2.19
C HIS A 63 6.22 -2.34 3.44
N GLU A 64 5.08 -1.78 3.83
CA GLU A 64 4.96 -1.04 5.09
C GLU A 64 5.18 -1.94 6.30
N LEU A 65 4.68 -3.20 6.28
CA LEU A 65 4.92 -4.17 7.37
C LEU A 65 6.42 -4.45 7.55
N MET A 66 7.14 -4.73 6.45
CA MET A 66 8.59 -4.92 6.49
C MET A 66 9.31 -3.66 6.97
N ALA A 67 8.95 -2.50 6.44
CA ALA A 67 9.57 -1.22 6.79
C ALA A 67 9.37 -0.89 8.27
N LEU A 68 8.15 -1.00 8.79
CA LEU A 68 7.82 -0.67 10.18
C LEU A 68 8.61 -1.52 11.18
N GLU A 69 8.66 -2.85 10.99
CA GLU A 69 9.40 -3.76 11.85
C GLU A 69 10.89 -3.41 11.88
N LEU A 70 11.48 -3.21 10.70
CA LEU A 70 12.92 -3.01 10.56
C LEU A 70 13.37 -1.59 10.92
N LEU A 71 12.61 -0.56 10.56
CA LEU A 71 12.92 0.83 10.93
C LEU A 71 12.84 1.04 12.44
N LYS A 72 11.86 0.44 13.13
CA LYS A 72 11.81 0.44 14.60
C LYS A 72 13.07 -0.17 15.21
N THR A 73 13.47 -1.33 14.71
CA THR A 73 14.68 -2.01 15.18
C THR A 73 15.94 -1.18 14.94
N LEU A 74 16.06 -0.56 13.75
CA LEU A 74 17.19 0.30 13.39
C LEU A 74 17.21 1.64 14.14
N SER A 75 16.09 2.07 14.70
CA SER A 75 15.98 3.32 15.48
C SER A 75 16.43 3.15 16.93
N VAL A 76 16.61 1.92 17.41
CA VAL A 76 17.10 1.65 18.77
C VAL A 76 18.59 1.97 18.86
N GLU A 77 18.99 2.74 19.88
CA GLU A 77 20.40 3.03 20.15
C GLU A 77 21.15 1.74 20.55
N ILE A 78 22.14 1.36 19.75
CA ILE A 78 22.94 0.17 20.00
C ILE A 78 24.05 0.49 20.99
N THR A 79 24.01 -0.14 22.15
CA THR A 79 25.01 -0.04 23.21
C THR A 79 25.74 -1.36 23.40
N ALA A 80 26.88 -1.35 24.08
CA ALA A 80 27.60 -2.57 24.44
C ALA A 80 26.76 -3.56 25.29
N LYS A 81 25.66 -3.10 25.91
CA LYS A 81 24.78 -3.93 26.73
C LYS A 81 23.71 -4.66 25.92
N ASN A 82 23.25 -4.09 24.79
CA ASN A 82 22.16 -4.63 23.99
C ASN A 82 22.61 -5.17 22.62
N TYR A 83 23.89 -5.00 22.25
CA TYR A 83 24.44 -5.40 20.96
C TYR A 83 24.08 -6.85 20.60
N ALA A 84 24.34 -7.80 21.49
CA ALA A 84 24.16 -9.23 21.20
C ALA A 84 22.67 -9.64 21.09
N SER A 85 21.76 -8.87 21.66
CA SER A 85 20.32 -9.14 21.57
C SER A 85 19.64 -8.38 20.44
N HIS A 86 20.28 -7.36 19.86
CA HIS A 86 19.72 -6.55 18.76
C HIS A 86 20.26 -6.95 17.40
N ILE A 87 21.47 -7.50 17.31
CA ILE A 87 22.07 -7.91 16.03
C ILE A 87 22.21 -9.44 16.06
N ASP A 88 21.17 -10.10 15.60
CA ASP A 88 21.14 -11.54 15.40
C ASP A 88 21.01 -11.92 13.92
N SER A 89 21.09 -13.22 13.62
CA SER A 89 20.97 -13.70 12.25
C SER A 89 19.58 -13.42 11.65
N LYS A 90 18.52 -13.46 12.47
CA LYS A 90 17.15 -13.21 12.02
C LYS A 90 17.00 -11.77 11.53
N LEU A 91 17.52 -10.79 12.28
CA LEU A 91 17.51 -9.38 11.84
C LEU A 91 18.28 -9.20 10.53
N MET A 92 19.46 -9.85 10.41
CA MET A 92 20.26 -9.76 9.18
C MET A 92 19.53 -10.37 7.97
N ASP A 93 18.87 -11.52 8.15
CA ASP A 93 18.08 -12.16 7.11
C ASP A 93 16.89 -11.28 6.69
N SER A 94 16.16 -10.69 7.64
CA SER A 94 15.05 -9.78 7.39
C SER A 94 15.51 -8.51 6.65
N LEU A 95 16.65 -7.93 7.04
CA LEU A 95 17.23 -6.76 6.35
C LEU A 95 17.64 -7.09 4.91
N MET A 96 18.27 -8.25 4.69
CA MET A 96 18.63 -8.69 3.33
C MET A 96 17.40 -8.92 2.48
N GLN A 97 16.37 -9.55 3.03
CA GLN A 97 15.10 -9.75 2.33
C GLN A 97 14.44 -8.42 1.97
N TRP A 98 14.40 -7.47 2.88
CA TRP A 98 13.83 -6.15 2.61
C TRP A 98 14.64 -5.37 1.59
N GLN A 99 15.97 -5.39 1.66
CA GLN A 99 16.84 -4.78 0.64
C GLN A 99 16.59 -5.40 -0.75
N PHE A 100 16.46 -6.72 -0.83
CA PHE A 100 16.13 -7.41 -2.08
C PHE A 100 14.78 -6.96 -2.67
N ASN A 101 13.83 -6.60 -1.80
CA ASN A 101 12.53 -6.06 -2.19
C ASN A 101 12.53 -4.54 -2.49
N GLY A 102 13.70 -3.88 -2.40
CA GLY A 102 13.85 -2.47 -2.73
C GLY A 102 13.87 -1.51 -1.54
N GLY A 103 14.00 -2.03 -0.30
CA GLY A 103 13.99 -1.24 0.94
C GLY A 103 15.19 -0.29 1.12
N GLU A 104 16.24 -0.42 0.31
CA GLU A 104 17.42 0.44 0.40
C GLU A 104 17.10 1.92 0.27
N THR A 105 16.17 2.29 -0.60
CA THR A 105 15.77 3.69 -0.83
C THR A 105 15.05 4.25 0.39
N THR A 106 14.15 3.48 1.00
CA THR A 106 13.45 3.83 2.25
C THR A 106 14.42 4.03 3.39
N ILE A 107 15.35 3.08 3.62
CA ILE A 107 16.38 3.17 4.66
C ILE A 107 17.21 4.44 4.47
N LYS A 108 17.71 4.69 3.26
CA LYS A 108 18.55 5.86 2.97
C LYS A 108 17.86 7.19 3.21
N GLN A 109 16.59 7.32 2.85
CA GLN A 109 15.84 8.54 3.12
C GLN A 109 15.52 8.69 4.60
N PHE A 110 15.01 7.64 5.24
CA PHE A 110 14.67 7.64 6.66
C PHE A 110 15.88 8.01 7.55
N GLN A 111 17.06 7.48 7.26
CA GLN A 111 18.28 7.81 8.01
C GLN A 111 18.72 9.27 7.91
N LYS A 112 18.31 9.99 6.85
CA LYS A 112 18.59 11.42 6.70
C LYS A 112 17.67 12.31 7.51
N LEU A 113 16.55 11.82 7.97
CA LEU A 113 15.60 12.57 8.76
C LEU A 113 16.17 12.88 10.17
N PRO A 114 15.83 14.04 10.76
CA PRO A 114 15.99 14.30 12.19
C PRO A 114 15.28 13.22 13.02
N SER A 115 15.69 13.08 14.29
CA SER A 115 15.15 12.04 15.18
C SER A 115 13.65 12.13 15.39
N ASP A 116 13.14 13.35 15.56
CA ASP A 116 11.72 13.65 15.75
C ASP A 116 10.89 13.34 14.49
N GLU A 117 11.41 13.67 13.30
CA GLU A 117 10.74 13.33 12.05
C GLU A 117 10.71 11.81 11.81
N ARG A 118 11.76 11.06 12.23
CA ARG A 118 11.74 9.60 12.18
C ARG A 118 10.64 9.00 13.06
N GLU A 119 10.46 9.56 14.25
CA GLU A 119 9.40 9.14 15.18
C GLU A 119 8.02 9.37 14.55
N TYR A 120 7.75 10.54 13.97
CA TYR A 120 6.50 10.82 13.27
C TYR A 120 6.23 9.87 12.10
N VAL A 121 7.25 9.52 11.31
CA VAL A 121 7.10 8.57 10.21
C VAL A 121 6.74 7.18 10.75
N LEU A 122 7.35 6.73 11.85
CA LEU A 122 7.02 5.44 12.46
C LEU A 122 5.61 5.42 13.04
N GLU A 123 5.22 6.47 13.77
CA GLU A 123 3.86 6.64 14.29
C GLU A 123 2.82 6.61 13.17
N TYR A 124 3.10 7.31 12.06
CA TYR A 124 2.19 7.33 10.91
C TYR A 124 2.05 5.96 10.23
N LEU A 125 3.12 5.21 10.10
CA LEU A 125 3.06 3.84 9.57
C LEU A 125 2.24 2.90 10.47
N GLU A 126 2.19 3.15 11.79
CA GLU A 126 1.35 2.40 12.73
C GLU A 126 -0.16 2.71 12.59
N GLU A 127 -0.51 3.86 12.01
CA GLU A 127 -1.90 4.25 11.76
C GLU A 127 -2.52 3.56 10.54
N PHE A 128 -1.71 2.90 9.69
CA PHE A 128 -2.20 2.23 8.50
C PHE A 128 -3.12 1.06 8.89
N VAL A 129 -4.33 1.06 8.31
CA VAL A 129 -5.33 0.04 8.61
C VAL A 129 -5.25 -1.15 7.65
N PRO A 130 -5.66 -2.36 8.06
CA PRO A 130 -5.57 -3.56 7.20
C PRO A 130 -6.52 -3.52 6.01
N TYR A 131 -7.68 -2.91 6.15
CA TYR A 131 -8.68 -2.71 5.09
C TYR A 131 -9.64 -1.57 5.44
N GLU A 132 -10.44 -1.15 4.48
CA GLU A 132 -11.51 -0.20 4.70
C GLU A 132 -12.78 -0.59 3.91
N LEU A 133 -13.94 -0.41 4.51
CA LEU A 133 -15.24 -0.61 3.87
C LEU A 133 -15.85 0.73 3.50
N VAL A 134 -15.92 1.01 2.22
CA VAL A 134 -16.39 2.29 1.69
C VAL A 134 -17.70 2.13 0.94
N LYS A 135 -18.67 3.01 1.21
CA LYS A 135 -19.94 3.07 0.49
C LYS A 135 -20.03 4.35 -0.35
N VAL A 136 -20.21 4.19 -1.65
CA VAL A 136 -20.42 5.30 -2.58
C VAL A 136 -21.70 5.08 -3.38
N GLY A 137 -22.73 5.84 -3.08
CA GLY A 137 -24.06 5.63 -3.64
C GLY A 137 -24.62 4.25 -3.29
N ALA A 138 -24.96 3.45 -4.29
CA ALA A 138 -25.44 2.07 -4.10
C ALA A 138 -24.32 1.04 -4.03
N ARG A 139 -23.06 1.43 -4.37
CA ARG A 139 -21.92 0.50 -4.39
C ARG A 139 -21.23 0.43 -3.04
N LYS A 140 -20.72 -0.73 -2.72
CA LYS A 140 -19.83 -1.01 -1.57
C LYS A 140 -18.48 -1.47 -2.09
N PHE A 141 -17.44 -1.02 -1.45
CA PHE A 141 -16.06 -1.37 -1.79
C PHE A 141 -15.33 -1.86 -0.55
N LEU A 142 -14.75 -3.03 -0.63
CA LEU A 142 -13.70 -3.46 0.28
C LEU A 142 -12.38 -3.03 -0.33
N LEU A 143 -11.71 -2.10 0.33
CA LEU A 143 -10.38 -1.61 -0.03
C LEU A 143 -9.35 -2.37 0.80
N VAL A 144 -8.44 -3.06 0.15
CA VAL A 144 -7.46 -3.94 0.80
C VAL A 144 -6.21 -4.03 -0.08
N HIS A 145 -5.03 -4.24 0.51
CA HIS A 145 -3.80 -4.24 -0.27
C HIS A 145 -3.74 -5.38 -1.29
N SER A 146 -3.68 -6.65 -0.87
CA SER A 146 -3.53 -7.76 -1.80
C SER A 146 -4.86 -8.39 -2.25
N GLY A 147 -5.91 -8.22 -1.48
CA GLY A 147 -7.22 -8.87 -1.66
C GLY A 147 -7.55 -9.81 -0.51
N LEU A 148 -8.47 -10.76 -0.74
CA LEU A 148 -8.87 -11.74 0.27
C LEU A 148 -8.12 -13.07 0.05
N GLY A 149 -6.95 -13.18 0.64
CA GLY A 149 -6.17 -14.43 0.64
C GLY A 149 -6.87 -15.53 1.44
N ASN A 150 -6.81 -16.78 0.96
CA ASN A 150 -7.47 -17.92 1.60
C ASN A 150 -8.96 -17.69 1.85
N PHE A 151 -9.65 -17.11 0.89
CA PHE A 151 -11.07 -16.77 1.00
C PHE A 151 -11.94 -18.00 1.31
N SER A 152 -12.83 -17.84 2.31
CA SER A 152 -13.93 -18.76 2.63
C SER A 152 -15.22 -17.97 2.84
N GLU A 153 -16.36 -18.51 2.40
CA GLU A 153 -17.67 -17.86 2.55
C GLU A 153 -18.08 -17.66 4.02
N ASP A 154 -17.56 -18.53 4.91
CA ASP A 154 -17.85 -18.48 6.35
C ASP A 154 -16.89 -17.57 7.14
N LYS A 155 -15.92 -16.93 6.46
CA LYS A 155 -14.88 -16.13 7.11
C LYS A 155 -15.27 -14.66 7.13
N GLU A 156 -15.40 -14.12 8.34
CA GLU A 156 -15.64 -12.68 8.53
C GLU A 156 -14.35 -11.87 8.24
N LEU A 157 -14.48 -10.59 7.91
CA LEU A 157 -13.33 -9.74 7.58
C LEU A 157 -12.31 -9.64 8.74
N ASP A 158 -12.79 -9.61 9.97
CA ASP A 158 -11.94 -9.52 11.16
C ASP A 158 -11.18 -10.83 11.48
N ASP A 159 -11.51 -11.94 10.81
CA ASP A 159 -10.82 -13.22 10.94
C ASP A 159 -9.60 -13.34 10.01
N TYR A 160 -9.43 -12.41 9.07
CA TYR A 160 -8.27 -12.40 8.17
C TYR A 160 -7.03 -11.93 8.88
N THR A 161 -5.93 -12.66 8.70
CA THR A 161 -4.61 -12.23 9.17
C THR A 161 -4.04 -11.13 8.27
N LEU A 162 -3.09 -10.35 8.79
CA LEU A 162 -2.38 -9.37 7.97
C LEU A 162 -1.68 -10.02 6.77
N GLU A 163 -1.12 -11.22 6.92
CA GLU A 163 -0.51 -11.97 5.83
C GLU A 163 -1.50 -12.24 4.70
N GLU A 164 -2.74 -12.64 5.04
CA GLU A 164 -3.79 -12.92 4.05
C GLU A 164 -4.28 -11.67 3.32
N LEU A 165 -4.20 -10.50 3.97
CA LEU A 165 -4.65 -9.23 3.40
C LEU A 165 -3.55 -8.47 2.66
N THR A 166 -2.25 -8.83 2.89
CA THR A 166 -1.13 -8.05 2.34
C THR A 166 -0.16 -8.86 1.47
N TYR A 167 -0.03 -10.17 1.64
CA TYR A 167 0.95 -10.99 0.89
C TYR A 167 0.31 -12.00 -0.05
N ILE A 168 -0.82 -12.61 0.34
CA ILE A 168 -1.41 -13.71 -0.43
C ILE A 168 -2.15 -13.15 -1.64
N ARG A 169 -1.70 -13.55 -2.84
CA ARG A 169 -2.35 -13.18 -4.10
C ARG A 169 -3.66 -13.93 -4.26
N PRO A 170 -4.78 -13.23 -4.43
CA PRO A 170 -6.09 -13.86 -4.58
C PRO A 170 -6.30 -14.43 -5.98
N ASP A 171 -7.33 -15.26 -6.11
CA ASP A 171 -7.87 -15.66 -7.41
C ASP A 171 -8.80 -14.54 -7.93
N PHE A 172 -8.31 -13.72 -8.85
CA PHE A 172 -9.07 -12.61 -9.43
C PHE A 172 -10.29 -13.06 -10.25
N ASP A 173 -10.35 -14.32 -10.67
CA ASP A 173 -11.49 -14.88 -11.41
C ASP A 173 -12.56 -15.47 -10.49
N LYS A 174 -12.30 -15.50 -9.18
CA LYS A 174 -13.31 -15.92 -8.19
C LYS A 174 -14.29 -14.78 -7.93
N LYS A 175 -15.59 -15.09 -7.84
CA LYS A 175 -16.61 -14.20 -7.30
C LYS A 175 -16.62 -14.34 -5.79
N TYR A 176 -16.34 -13.27 -5.05
CA TYR A 176 -16.28 -13.30 -3.59
C TYR A 176 -17.64 -13.03 -2.94
N PHE A 177 -18.45 -12.16 -3.53
CA PHE A 177 -19.74 -11.76 -2.96
C PHE A 177 -20.86 -11.90 -3.98
N GLU A 178 -22.04 -12.35 -3.51
CA GLU A 178 -23.24 -12.46 -4.35
C GLU A 178 -23.85 -11.08 -4.68
N ASP A 179 -23.62 -10.06 -3.83
CA ASP A 179 -24.05 -8.67 -4.08
C ASP A 179 -23.26 -8.09 -5.26
N GLU A 180 -23.90 -7.90 -6.41
CA GLU A 180 -23.32 -7.34 -7.62
C GLU A 180 -22.81 -5.90 -7.44
N ASN A 181 -23.21 -5.22 -6.37
CA ASN A 181 -22.74 -3.88 -6.01
C ASN A 181 -21.63 -3.88 -4.96
N PHE A 182 -21.11 -5.03 -4.57
CA PHE A 182 -20.01 -5.15 -3.63
C PHE A 182 -18.72 -5.54 -4.38
N PHE A 183 -17.72 -4.66 -4.38
CA PHE A 183 -16.46 -4.82 -5.08
C PHE A 183 -15.30 -4.96 -4.10
N VAL A 184 -14.31 -5.77 -4.45
CA VAL A 184 -12.97 -5.80 -3.80
C VAL A 184 -12.03 -5.00 -4.68
N VAL A 185 -11.41 -3.95 -4.13
CA VAL A 185 -10.39 -3.16 -4.82
C VAL A 185 -9.04 -3.45 -4.17
N SER A 186 -8.07 -3.89 -4.95
CA SER A 186 -6.75 -4.28 -4.46
C SER A 186 -5.61 -3.85 -5.39
N GLY A 187 -4.38 -3.93 -4.85
CA GLY A 187 -3.11 -3.74 -5.54
C GLY A 187 -2.24 -5.00 -5.53
N HIS A 188 -0.98 -4.86 -5.13
CA HIS A 188 0.00 -5.92 -4.83
C HIS A 188 0.38 -6.82 -5.99
N THR A 189 -0.56 -7.19 -6.82
CA THR A 189 -0.31 -8.07 -7.96
C THR A 189 -0.31 -7.24 -9.23
N PRO A 190 0.85 -6.99 -9.86
CA PRO A 190 0.91 -6.20 -11.08
C PRO A 190 -0.04 -6.73 -12.15
N THR A 191 -0.94 -5.88 -12.64
CA THR A 191 -1.94 -6.26 -13.66
C THR A 191 -1.30 -6.77 -14.95
N LEU A 192 -0.06 -6.36 -15.20
CA LEU A 192 0.76 -6.92 -16.28
C LEU A 192 0.93 -8.45 -16.17
N ALA A 193 1.05 -8.97 -14.92
CA ALA A 193 1.14 -10.42 -14.68
C ALA A 193 -0.21 -11.13 -14.81
N ILE A 194 -1.33 -10.42 -14.64
CA ILE A 194 -2.68 -10.98 -14.74
C ILE A 194 -3.18 -10.97 -16.19
N SER A 195 -3.11 -9.80 -16.85
CA SER A 195 -3.74 -9.56 -18.16
C SER A 195 -2.74 -9.30 -19.31
N GLY A 196 -1.44 -9.18 -18.98
CA GLY A 196 -0.42 -8.75 -19.95
C GLY A 196 -0.45 -7.25 -20.27
N LYS A 197 -1.22 -6.43 -19.54
CA LYS A 197 -1.35 -4.98 -19.75
C LYS A 197 -1.22 -4.20 -18.44
N PRO A 198 -0.53 -3.04 -18.42
CA PRO A 198 -0.45 -2.15 -17.27
C PRO A 198 -1.70 -1.24 -17.22
N GLU A 199 -2.87 -1.83 -17.04
CA GLU A 199 -4.18 -1.19 -16.97
C GLU A 199 -4.99 -1.85 -15.86
N ILE A 200 -5.90 -1.13 -15.21
CA ILE A 200 -6.77 -1.66 -14.16
C ILE A 200 -7.48 -2.93 -14.67
N TYR A 201 -7.32 -4.01 -13.93
CA TYR A 201 -7.93 -5.29 -14.25
C TYR A 201 -9.24 -5.46 -13.49
N LYS A 202 -10.32 -5.77 -14.20
CA LYS A 202 -11.65 -6.01 -13.64
C LYS A 202 -12.15 -7.38 -14.03
N SER A 203 -12.50 -8.19 -13.07
CA SER A 203 -13.11 -9.50 -13.27
C SER A 203 -14.15 -9.74 -12.18
N LYS A 204 -15.40 -10.00 -12.59
CA LYS A 204 -16.53 -10.14 -11.66
C LYS A 204 -16.65 -8.93 -10.72
N ASN A 205 -16.47 -9.13 -9.41
CA ASN A 205 -16.44 -8.06 -8.42
C ASN A 205 -15.03 -7.75 -7.88
N ASN A 206 -13.97 -8.18 -8.60
CA ASN A 206 -12.58 -7.86 -8.29
C ASN A 206 -12.07 -6.73 -9.19
N ILE A 207 -11.36 -5.77 -8.61
CA ILE A 207 -10.72 -4.65 -9.30
C ILE A 207 -9.29 -4.56 -8.79
N CYS A 208 -8.33 -4.95 -9.62
CA CYS A 208 -6.90 -4.81 -9.30
C CYS A 208 -6.35 -3.55 -9.97
N ILE A 209 -5.73 -2.68 -9.19
CA ILE A 209 -5.27 -1.36 -9.63
C ILE A 209 -3.73 -1.18 -9.62
N ASP A 210 -2.96 -2.20 -9.23
CA ASP A 210 -1.50 -2.18 -9.35
C ASP A 210 -1.10 -2.31 -10.82
N CYS A 211 -0.84 -1.19 -11.47
CA CYS A 211 -0.39 -1.16 -12.87
C CYS A 211 1.14 -1.07 -13.01
N GLY A 212 1.89 -1.41 -11.96
CA GLY A 212 3.34 -1.55 -11.97
C GLY A 212 4.10 -0.23 -12.03
N ALA A 213 3.70 0.77 -11.24
CA ALA A 213 4.29 2.12 -11.27
C ALA A 213 5.83 2.13 -11.16
N ALA A 214 6.40 1.25 -10.33
CA ALA A 214 7.85 1.13 -10.13
C ALA A 214 8.55 0.16 -11.12
N PHE A 215 7.83 -0.40 -12.11
CA PHE A 215 8.34 -1.40 -13.07
C PHE A 215 8.11 -1.00 -14.52
N ASP A 216 8.40 0.23 -14.88
CA ASP A 216 8.12 0.81 -16.21
C ASP A 216 6.62 0.77 -16.61
N GLY A 217 5.75 0.51 -15.64
CA GLY A 217 4.29 0.58 -15.79
C GLY A 217 3.75 1.96 -15.47
N LYS A 218 2.48 1.99 -15.07
CA LYS A 218 1.74 3.22 -14.79
C LYS A 218 1.31 3.27 -13.32
N LEU A 219 1.24 4.46 -12.74
CA LEU A 219 0.43 4.68 -11.56
C LEU A 219 -1.02 4.85 -12.00
N ALA A 220 -1.90 3.96 -11.50
CA ALA A 220 -3.32 4.03 -11.79
C ALA A 220 -4.10 4.63 -10.61
N CYS A 221 -5.20 5.31 -10.92
CA CYS A 221 -6.17 5.80 -9.95
C CYS A 221 -7.58 5.45 -10.41
N LEU A 222 -8.41 4.94 -9.51
CA LEU A 222 -9.81 4.66 -9.74
C LEU A 222 -10.68 5.65 -8.96
N CYS A 223 -11.61 6.33 -9.64
CA CYS A 223 -12.67 7.11 -9.00
C CYS A 223 -13.85 6.18 -8.67
N LEU A 224 -14.15 5.98 -7.38
CA LEU A 224 -15.24 5.09 -6.94
C LEU A 224 -16.64 5.64 -7.25
N ASP A 225 -16.77 6.96 -7.35
CA ASP A 225 -18.07 7.61 -7.68
C ASP A 225 -18.49 7.33 -9.12
N THR A 226 -17.58 7.44 -10.06
CA THR A 226 -17.85 7.34 -11.51
C THR A 226 -17.34 6.05 -12.14
N MET A 227 -16.45 5.31 -11.47
CA MET A 227 -15.67 4.17 -12.00
C MET A 227 -14.71 4.59 -13.13
N GLU A 228 -14.37 5.87 -13.21
CA GLU A 228 -13.40 6.42 -14.16
C GLU A 228 -11.98 6.09 -13.72
N GLU A 229 -11.13 5.76 -14.70
CA GLU A 229 -9.75 5.36 -14.51
C GLU A 229 -8.80 6.45 -14.99
N PHE A 230 -7.77 6.73 -14.20
CA PHE A 230 -6.73 7.69 -14.53
C PHE A 230 -5.36 6.99 -14.48
N TYR A 231 -4.42 7.42 -15.32
CA TYR A 231 -3.10 6.80 -15.42
C TYR A 231 -2.01 7.88 -15.62
N ILE A 232 -0.89 7.71 -14.93
CA ILE A 232 0.35 8.50 -15.10
C ILE A 232 1.45 7.58 -15.61
#